data_cf08d09791868d24a1754251b21cf228
#
_entry.id   cf08d09791868d24a1754251b21cf228
#
_cell.length_a   1.000
_cell.length_b   1.000
_cell.length_c   1.000
_cell.angle_alpha   90.00
_cell.angle_beta   90.00
_cell.angle_gamma   90.00
#
_symmetry.space_group_name_H-M   'P 1'
#
loop_
_entity.id
_entity.type
_entity.pdbx_description
1 polymer ?
#
loop_
_entity_poly.entity_id
_entity_poly.type
_entity_poly.pdbx_seq_one_letter_code
_entity_poly.pdbx_strand_id
1 'polypeptide(L)'
;MTAMKISQHPVVRTLLPVGTQRRRIVSRTVHLAWPLPWLRKPRPAEWDRQQEEAKLKGAWRNLRPDMLDIYLVSGFQDPRLNAQSIIGRHTLIRALFGSEFEPLMREELAHAADLNDAIRLRGLELGVPLTATMDQERQAGVQRVMEDVADRIDLFAQRWRDALTGRQAIPLRVVEFACGSANDYRYFVEYGLAHFLDYTGIDLSEKNVANAKRRFPDTDFRVGSILSLPEKRRSVDYVIGYDILEHLSLQGMFTALKTAERIARRGLYFAFFRMDEVPEHEEHPRGSYHYNLLSVDRMREYMDKRYTKVQLIHIARMFEDEYDYRWSYDYNRRAYSLIAEGPR
;
A
#
# COMPACT_ATOMS: atom_id res chain seq x y z
N MET A 1 8.43 -6.39 -31.79
CA MET A 1 8.21 -5.38 -32.85
C MET A 1 7.03 -4.53 -32.44
N THR A 2 7.29 -3.30 -32.03
CA THR A 2 6.27 -2.35 -31.54
C THR A 2 5.49 -1.83 -32.73
N ALA A 3 4.20 -2.12 -32.81
CA ALA A 3 3.33 -1.64 -33.88
C ALA A 3 3.29 -0.08 -33.87
N MET A 4 3.90 0.52 -34.87
CA MET A 4 3.87 1.97 -35.07
C MET A 4 2.43 2.42 -35.28
N LYS A 5 1.92 3.38 -34.51
CA LYS A 5 0.56 3.93 -34.68
C LYS A 5 0.46 4.51 -36.10
N ILE A 6 -0.55 4.12 -36.87
CA ILE A 6 -0.80 4.60 -38.24
C ILE A 6 -0.74 6.13 -38.30
N SER A 7 -1.15 6.84 -37.25
CA SER A 7 -1.05 8.30 -37.14
C SER A 7 0.38 8.84 -37.11
N GLN A 8 1.39 8.01 -36.92
CA GLN A 8 2.82 8.37 -36.85
C GLN A 8 3.57 7.97 -38.11
N HIS A 9 2.91 7.27 -39.05
CA HIS A 9 3.55 6.89 -40.31
C HIS A 9 3.92 8.16 -41.14
N PRO A 10 5.14 8.25 -41.68
CA PRO A 10 5.59 9.45 -42.43
C PRO A 10 4.64 9.88 -43.57
N VAL A 11 4.14 8.92 -44.34
CA VAL A 11 3.19 9.14 -45.43
C VAL A 11 1.86 9.75 -44.92
N VAL A 12 1.36 9.28 -43.77
CA VAL A 12 0.13 9.82 -43.17
C VAL A 12 0.36 11.24 -42.63
N ARG A 13 1.52 11.54 -42.13
CA ARG A 13 1.88 12.91 -41.67
C ARG A 13 1.99 13.88 -42.82
N THR A 14 2.51 13.45 -43.97
CA THR A 14 2.66 14.28 -45.17
C THR A 14 1.32 14.55 -45.84
N LEU A 15 0.47 13.54 -45.96
CA LEU A 15 -0.84 13.65 -46.63
C LEU A 15 -1.94 14.28 -45.75
N LEU A 16 -1.81 14.10 -44.42
CA LEU A 16 -2.78 14.58 -43.42
C LEU A 16 -2.04 15.25 -42.25
N PRO A 17 -1.54 16.49 -42.44
CA PRO A 17 -0.83 17.20 -41.37
C PRO A 17 -1.66 17.38 -40.10
N VAL A 18 -0.99 17.34 -38.97
CA VAL A 18 -1.66 17.49 -37.63
C VAL A 18 -2.33 18.87 -37.57
N GLY A 19 -3.60 18.93 -37.12
CA GLY A 19 -4.33 20.19 -36.97
C GLY A 19 -5.18 20.58 -38.17
N THR A 20 -5.05 19.94 -39.34
CA THR A 20 -5.83 20.29 -40.54
C THR A 20 -7.28 19.76 -40.47
N GLN A 21 -8.18 20.52 -41.08
CA GLN A 21 -9.60 20.16 -41.19
C GLN A 21 -9.81 18.82 -41.91
N ARG A 22 -8.98 18.54 -42.93
CA ARG A 22 -8.96 17.25 -43.66
C ARG A 22 -8.64 16.07 -42.73
N ARG A 23 -7.71 16.20 -41.80
CA ARG A 23 -7.41 15.16 -40.82
C ARG A 23 -8.56 14.93 -39.82
N ARG A 24 -9.29 15.99 -39.44
CA ARG A 24 -10.51 15.88 -38.60
C ARG A 24 -11.63 15.18 -39.32
N ILE A 25 -11.86 15.45 -40.62
CA ILE A 25 -12.90 14.80 -41.42
C ILE A 25 -12.54 13.32 -41.61
N VAL A 26 -11.32 13.01 -42.06
CA VAL A 26 -10.87 11.61 -42.23
C VAL A 26 -10.90 10.82 -40.93
N SER A 27 -10.52 11.42 -39.81
CA SER A 27 -10.62 10.79 -38.49
C SER A 27 -12.08 10.49 -38.11
N ARG A 28 -13.02 11.40 -38.37
CA ARG A 28 -14.45 11.18 -38.13
C ARG A 28 -15.06 10.13 -39.07
N THR A 29 -14.67 10.15 -40.35
CA THR A 29 -15.20 9.21 -41.35
C THR A 29 -14.66 7.79 -41.13
N VAL A 30 -13.40 7.64 -40.71
CA VAL A 30 -12.79 6.35 -40.35
C VAL A 30 -13.42 5.77 -39.06
N HIS A 31 -13.93 6.62 -38.16
CA HIS A 31 -14.69 6.16 -36.99
C HIS A 31 -16.15 5.76 -37.30
N LEU A 32 -16.70 6.27 -38.41
CA LEU A 32 -18.13 6.03 -38.78
C LEU A 32 -18.30 4.96 -39.86
N ALA A 33 -17.28 4.63 -40.61
CA ALA A 33 -17.37 3.69 -41.72
C ALA A 33 -16.24 2.64 -41.63
N TRP A 34 -16.43 1.56 -40.93
CA TRP A 34 -16.11 0.19 -41.33
C TRP A 34 -15.63 -0.73 -40.19
N PRO A 35 -16.18 -1.94 -40.14
CA PRO A 35 -15.59 -3.00 -39.34
C PRO A 35 -14.60 -3.81 -40.23
N LEU A 36 -13.47 -3.27 -40.59
CA LEU A 36 -12.39 -4.10 -41.10
C LEU A 36 -11.80 -4.86 -39.90
N PRO A 37 -11.80 -6.24 -39.88
CA PRO A 37 -11.38 -7.03 -38.74
C PRO A 37 -9.95 -6.74 -38.26
N TRP A 38 -9.09 -6.25 -39.14
CA TRP A 38 -7.69 -5.91 -38.90
C TRP A 38 -7.47 -4.48 -38.39
N LEU A 39 -8.48 -3.60 -38.42
CA LEU A 39 -8.48 -2.27 -37.77
C LEU A 39 -9.09 -2.30 -36.38
N ARG A 40 -9.67 -3.42 -35.95
CA ARG A 40 -10.05 -3.59 -34.55
C ARG A 40 -8.77 -3.52 -33.73
N LYS A 41 -8.64 -2.49 -32.87
CA LYS A 41 -7.71 -2.62 -31.73
C LYS A 41 -7.99 -3.99 -31.12
N PRO A 42 -6.94 -4.82 -30.88
CA PRO A 42 -7.17 -6.03 -30.12
C PRO A 42 -7.97 -5.59 -28.88
N ARG A 43 -9.14 -6.22 -28.63
CA ARG A 43 -9.85 -6.01 -27.38
C ARG A 43 -8.80 -6.23 -26.30
N PRO A 44 -8.67 -5.36 -25.29
CA PRO A 44 -7.86 -5.68 -24.12
C PRO A 44 -8.25 -7.10 -23.73
N ALA A 45 -7.28 -7.98 -23.56
CA ALA A 45 -7.56 -9.34 -23.12
C ALA A 45 -8.54 -9.23 -21.96
N GLU A 46 -9.66 -9.95 -22.05
CA GLU A 46 -10.68 -9.87 -21.02
C GLU A 46 -9.98 -10.18 -19.70
N TRP A 47 -10.13 -9.29 -18.71
CA TRP A 47 -9.43 -9.44 -17.45
C TRP A 47 -9.81 -10.75 -16.80
N ASP A 48 -8.83 -11.60 -16.57
CA ASP A 48 -9.01 -12.90 -15.96
C ASP A 48 -8.32 -12.91 -14.59
N ARG A 49 -9.14 -12.98 -13.55
CA ARG A 49 -8.70 -13.07 -12.17
C ARG A 49 -7.73 -14.21 -11.94
N GLN A 50 -7.99 -15.39 -12.51
CA GLN A 50 -7.14 -16.57 -12.30
C GLN A 50 -5.76 -16.38 -12.92
N GLN A 51 -5.67 -15.72 -14.08
CA GLN A 51 -4.40 -15.38 -14.69
C GLN A 51 -3.62 -14.35 -13.87
N GLU A 52 -4.29 -13.34 -13.32
CA GLU A 52 -3.64 -12.35 -12.45
C GLU A 52 -3.11 -13.01 -11.18
N GLU A 53 -3.92 -13.81 -10.50
CA GLU A 53 -3.51 -14.58 -9.32
C GLU A 53 -2.33 -15.50 -9.61
N ALA A 54 -2.32 -16.19 -10.75
CA ALA A 54 -1.22 -17.07 -11.15
C ALA A 54 0.09 -16.29 -11.41
N LYS A 55 -0.01 -15.12 -12.06
CA LYS A 55 1.13 -14.22 -12.29
C LYS A 55 1.71 -13.70 -10.97
N LEU A 56 0.86 -13.24 -10.06
CA LEU A 56 1.26 -12.75 -8.73
C LEU A 56 1.95 -13.86 -7.92
N LYS A 57 1.38 -15.06 -7.88
CA LYS A 57 2.02 -16.22 -7.24
C LYS A 57 3.40 -16.52 -7.81
N GLY A 58 3.55 -16.41 -9.13
CA GLY A 58 4.84 -16.57 -9.81
C GLY A 58 5.85 -15.50 -9.42
N ALA A 59 5.43 -14.23 -9.33
CA ALA A 59 6.27 -13.11 -8.92
C ALA A 59 6.85 -13.32 -7.53
N TRP A 60 6.01 -13.65 -6.55
CA TRP A 60 6.41 -13.87 -5.16
C TRP A 60 7.30 -15.10 -4.96
N ARG A 61 7.17 -16.13 -5.80
CA ARG A 61 8.07 -17.29 -5.77
C ARG A 61 9.50 -16.93 -6.21
N ASN A 62 9.64 -15.96 -7.10
CA ASN A 62 10.91 -15.53 -7.69
C ASN A 62 11.54 -14.33 -7.00
N LEU A 63 10.91 -13.78 -5.95
CA LEU A 63 11.54 -12.76 -5.12
C LEU A 63 12.79 -13.35 -4.46
N ARG A 64 13.91 -12.75 -4.82
CA ARG A 64 15.20 -13.18 -4.29
C ARG A 64 15.27 -12.87 -2.80
N PRO A 65 15.92 -13.73 -1.99
CA PRO A 65 16.09 -13.47 -0.55
C PRO A 65 16.70 -12.10 -0.23
N ASP A 66 17.61 -11.63 -1.09
CA ASP A 66 18.26 -10.32 -1.01
C ASP A 66 17.28 -9.13 -1.10
N MET A 67 16.17 -9.26 -1.83
CA MET A 67 15.13 -8.22 -1.85
C MET A 67 14.32 -8.18 -0.54
N LEU A 68 14.11 -9.32 0.09
CA LEU A 68 13.46 -9.40 1.41
C LEU A 68 14.31 -8.72 2.48
N ASP A 69 15.64 -8.89 2.44
CA ASP A 69 16.57 -8.26 3.36
C ASP A 69 16.59 -6.73 3.19
N ILE A 70 16.48 -6.22 1.96
CA ILE A 70 16.35 -4.79 1.67
C ILE A 70 15.09 -4.20 2.32
N TYR A 71 13.95 -4.90 2.24
CA TYR A 71 12.71 -4.47 2.88
C TYR A 71 12.79 -4.50 4.42
N LEU A 72 13.52 -5.45 4.99
CA LEU A 72 13.61 -5.61 6.44
C LEU A 72 14.66 -4.69 7.09
N VAL A 73 15.64 -4.22 6.33
CA VAL A 73 16.80 -3.48 6.83
C VAL A 73 16.71 -1.97 6.57
N SER A 74 15.89 -1.52 5.61
CA SER A 74 15.63 -0.10 5.46
C SER A 74 14.69 0.36 6.59
N GLY A 75 15.17 1.21 7.49
CA GLY A 75 14.45 1.62 8.70
C GLY A 75 13.02 2.12 8.46
N PHE A 76 12.74 2.72 7.29
CA PHE A 76 11.38 3.18 6.94
C PHE A 76 10.39 2.03 6.66
N GLN A 77 10.86 0.80 6.47
CA GLN A 77 10.01 -0.40 6.34
C GLN A 77 9.74 -1.04 7.71
N ASP A 78 10.40 -0.56 8.77
CA ASP A 78 10.05 -0.99 10.12
C ASP A 78 8.70 -0.38 10.52
N PRO A 79 7.67 -1.19 10.80
CA PRO A 79 6.35 -0.67 11.15
C PRO A 79 6.30 0.18 12.43
N ARG A 80 7.38 0.21 13.22
CA ARG A 80 7.52 1.14 14.37
C ARG A 80 7.86 2.56 13.93
N LEU A 81 8.51 2.71 12.76
CA LEU A 81 8.98 3.97 12.21
C LEU A 81 8.19 4.40 10.98
N ASN A 82 7.53 3.46 10.32
CA ASN A 82 6.73 3.74 9.15
C ASN A 82 5.42 4.43 9.55
N ALA A 83 5.29 5.69 9.16
CA ALA A 83 4.11 6.50 9.49
C ALA A 83 2.80 5.84 9.07
N GLN A 84 2.76 5.13 7.95
CA GLN A 84 1.54 4.47 7.48
C GLN A 84 1.16 3.30 8.38
N SER A 85 2.12 2.49 8.84
CA SER A 85 1.87 1.43 9.83
C SER A 85 1.42 2.02 11.18
N ILE A 86 2.01 3.15 11.60
CA ILE A 86 1.59 3.89 12.80
C ILE A 86 0.14 4.38 12.64
N ILE A 87 -0.20 5.06 11.55
CA ILE A 87 -1.55 5.57 11.28
C ILE A 87 -2.56 4.42 11.20
N GLY A 88 -2.18 3.28 10.63
CA GLY A 88 -3.03 2.07 10.61
C GLY A 88 -3.36 1.58 12.02
N ARG A 89 -2.36 1.47 12.92
CA ARG A 89 -2.60 1.15 14.34
C ARG A 89 -3.48 2.18 15.02
N HIS A 90 -3.21 3.48 14.81
CA HIS A 90 -4.02 4.56 15.36
C HIS A 90 -5.48 4.51 14.90
N THR A 91 -5.72 4.13 13.64
CA THR A 91 -7.08 3.95 13.10
C THR A 91 -7.83 2.87 13.88
N LEU A 92 -7.20 1.74 14.15
CA LEU A 92 -7.81 0.66 14.94
C LEU A 92 -8.00 1.06 16.42
N ILE A 93 -7.03 1.76 17.01
CA ILE A 93 -7.14 2.26 18.39
C ILE A 93 -8.28 3.29 18.52
N ARG A 94 -8.43 4.22 17.57
CA ARG A 94 -9.58 5.14 17.52
C ARG A 94 -10.91 4.39 17.41
N ALA A 95 -10.94 3.32 16.62
CA ALA A 95 -12.15 2.53 16.46
C ALA A 95 -12.55 1.78 17.75
N LEU A 96 -11.58 1.46 18.62
CA LEU A 96 -11.78 0.81 19.92
C LEU A 96 -12.13 1.81 21.03
N PHE A 97 -11.41 2.92 21.11
CA PHE A 97 -11.38 3.79 22.28
C PHE A 97 -11.73 5.26 21.96
N GLY A 98 -12.12 5.58 20.71
CA GLY A 98 -12.41 6.96 20.32
C GLY A 98 -11.15 7.84 20.34
N SER A 99 -11.29 9.07 20.82
CA SER A 99 -10.21 10.06 20.88
C SER A 99 -9.37 10.01 22.17
N GLU A 100 -9.57 9.01 23.01
CA GLU A 100 -8.91 8.93 24.34
C GLU A 100 -7.39 9.02 24.25
N PHE A 101 -6.79 8.40 23.22
CA PHE A 101 -5.34 8.31 23.07
C PHE A 101 -4.74 9.29 22.04
N GLU A 102 -5.49 10.31 21.57
CA GLU A 102 -4.99 11.30 20.60
C GLU A 102 -3.66 11.97 21.01
N PRO A 103 -3.43 12.35 22.28
CA PRO A 103 -2.14 12.89 22.68
C PRO A 103 -0.99 11.92 22.46
N LEU A 104 -1.15 10.65 22.85
CA LEU A 104 -0.13 9.62 22.68
C LEU A 104 0.13 9.29 21.19
N MET A 105 -0.92 9.32 20.36
CA MET A 105 -0.81 9.16 18.92
C MET A 105 0.02 10.25 18.27
N ARG A 106 -0.18 11.50 18.67
CA ARG A 106 0.60 12.65 18.18
C ARG A 106 2.05 12.57 18.62
N GLU A 107 2.30 12.20 19.86
CA GLU A 107 3.64 12.03 20.38
C GLU A 107 4.39 10.88 19.65
N GLU A 108 3.71 9.77 19.31
CA GLU A 108 4.32 8.68 18.56
C GLU A 108 4.75 9.12 17.15
N LEU A 109 3.91 9.87 16.45
CA LEU A 109 4.25 10.38 15.11
C LEU A 109 5.41 11.39 15.17
N ALA A 110 5.41 12.31 16.14
CA ALA A 110 6.51 13.24 16.36
C ALA A 110 7.82 12.48 16.64
N HIS A 111 7.75 11.48 17.51
CA HIS A 111 8.92 10.65 17.82
C HIS A 111 9.42 9.87 16.59
N ALA A 112 8.51 9.34 15.77
CA ALA A 112 8.90 8.65 14.53
C ALA A 112 9.62 9.59 13.55
N ALA A 113 9.21 10.86 13.47
CA ALA A 113 9.90 11.89 12.69
C ALA A 113 11.33 12.11 13.21
N ASP A 114 11.48 12.41 14.51
CA ASP A 114 12.78 12.64 15.16
C ASP A 114 13.70 11.43 15.04
N LEU A 115 13.16 10.23 15.17
CA LEU A 115 13.94 8.99 15.10
C LEU A 115 14.41 8.70 13.67
N ASN A 116 13.58 8.95 12.66
CA ASN A 116 13.99 8.84 11.26
C ASN A 116 15.14 9.80 10.92
N ASP A 117 15.11 11.04 11.47
CA ASP A 117 16.22 11.98 11.32
C ASP A 117 17.50 11.49 12.04
N ALA A 118 17.36 10.97 13.25
CA ALA A 118 18.50 10.41 13.99
C ALA A 118 19.14 9.23 13.24
N ILE A 119 18.33 8.34 12.68
CA ILE A 119 18.81 7.21 11.86
C ILE A 119 19.54 7.71 10.62
N ARG A 120 18.97 8.70 9.92
CA ARG A 120 19.59 9.31 8.74
C ARG A 120 20.94 9.96 9.07
N LEU A 121 20.99 10.79 10.11
CA LEU A 121 22.23 11.46 10.55
C LEU A 121 23.29 10.45 10.95
N ARG A 122 22.92 9.44 11.72
CA ARG A 122 23.85 8.38 12.12
C ARG A 122 24.36 7.58 10.94
N GLY A 123 23.50 7.29 9.96
CA GLY A 123 23.88 6.66 8.70
C GLY A 123 24.94 7.48 7.94
N LEU A 124 24.74 8.80 7.86
CA LEU A 124 25.72 9.72 7.23
C LEU A 124 27.04 9.73 7.98
N GLU A 125 27.03 9.79 9.33
CA GLU A 125 28.23 9.74 10.15
C GLU A 125 29.05 8.44 9.95
N LEU A 126 28.35 7.32 9.76
CA LEU A 126 28.97 6.02 9.50
C LEU A 126 29.29 5.79 8.01
N GLY A 127 29.03 6.77 7.14
CA GLY A 127 29.23 6.65 5.70
C GLY A 127 28.29 5.65 5.03
N VAL A 128 27.14 5.37 5.65
CA VAL A 128 26.13 4.43 5.14
C VAL A 128 25.02 5.20 4.41
N PRO A 129 24.99 5.22 3.08
CA PRO A 129 23.86 5.80 2.35
C PRO A 129 22.64 4.90 2.51
N LEU A 130 21.60 5.42 3.17
CA LEU A 130 20.36 4.69 3.45
C LEU A 130 19.48 4.44 2.20
N THR A 131 19.81 5.05 1.06
CA THR A 131 18.99 5.05 -0.16
C THR A 131 19.52 4.19 -1.30
N ALA A 132 20.66 3.50 -1.15
CA ALA A 132 21.30 2.78 -2.25
C ALA A 132 21.16 1.25 -2.11
N THR A 133 21.44 0.55 -3.21
CA THR A 133 21.46 -0.92 -3.28
C THR A 133 22.28 -1.53 -2.12
N MET A 134 21.67 -2.45 -1.40
CA MET A 134 22.27 -3.06 -0.21
C MET A 134 23.29 -4.14 -0.61
N ASP A 135 24.55 -3.91 -0.28
CA ASP A 135 25.59 -4.93 -0.17
C ASP A 135 25.83 -5.31 1.30
N GLN A 136 26.67 -6.30 1.56
CA GLN A 136 26.93 -6.79 2.93
C GLN A 136 27.52 -5.70 3.86
N GLU A 137 28.35 -4.80 3.34
CA GLU A 137 28.96 -3.74 4.11
C GLU A 137 27.92 -2.70 4.55
N ARG A 138 27.01 -2.33 3.65
CA ARG A 138 25.89 -1.45 3.97
C ARG A 138 24.92 -2.08 4.94
N GLN A 139 24.61 -3.37 4.77
CA GLN A 139 23.77 -4.12 5.68
C GLN A 139 24.31 -4.08 7.11
N ALA A 140 25.60 -4.33 7.29
CA ALA A 140 26.26 -4.23 8.59
C ALA A 140 26.25 -2.79 9.15
N GLY A 141 26.38 -1.78 8.29
CA GLY A 141 26.27 -0.38 8.66
C GLY A 141 24.87 0.01 9.14
N VAL A 142 23.83 -0.37 8.39
CA VAL A 142 22.43 -0.13 8.78
C VAL A 142 22.10 -0.84 10.08
N GLN A 143 22.55 -2.09 10.25
CA GLN A 143 22.34 -2.82 11.50
C GLN A 143 22.95 -2.08 12.71
N ARG A 144 24.17 -1.57 12.59
CA ARG A 144 24.79 -0.73 13.63
C ARG A 144 23.99 0.53 13.93
N VAL A 145 23.50 1.22 12.90
CA VAL A 145 22.62 2.39 13.09
C VAL A 145 21.36 2.01 13.87
N MET A 146 20.73 0.90 13.52
CA MET A 146 19.51 0.43 14.19
C MET A 146 19.78 -0.01 15.64
N GLU A 147 20.93 -0.62 15.91
CA GLU A 147 21.36 -0.97 17.28
C GLU A 147 21.60 0.28 18.13
N ASP A 148 22.21 1.33 17.58
CA ASP A 148 22.44 2.60 18.28
C ASP A 148 21.16 3.35 18.68
N VAL A 149 20.05 3.06 18.03
CA VAL A 149 18.75 3.70 18.30
C VAL A 149 17.69 2.73 18.84
N ALA A 150 18.06 1.48 19.14
CA ALA A 150 17.15 0.40 19.51
C ALA A 150 16.24 0.77 20.69
N ASP A 151 16.81 1.31 21.77
CA ASP A 151 16.03 1.71 22.96
C ASP A 151 14.98 2.79 22.63
N ARG A 152 15.30 3.67 21.69
CA ARG A 152 14.38 4.72 21.24
C ARG A 152 13.27 4.17 20.35
N ILE A 153 13.57 3.14 19.53
CA ILE A 153 12.58 2.49 18.66
C ILE A 153 11.50 1.83 19.50
N ASP A 154 11.87 1.16 20.60
CA ASP A 154 10.94 0.39 21.41
C ASP A 154 10.17 1.22 22.45
N LEU A 155 10.53 2.49 22.60
CA LEU A 155 9.91 3.40 23.58
C LEU A 155 8.38 3.44 23.46
N PHE A 156 7.84 3.59 22.26
CA PHE A 156 6.39 3.69 22.05
C PHE A 156 5.70 2.34 22.14
N ALA A 157 6.36 1.24 21.85
CA ALA A 157 5.80 -0.08 22.10
C ALA A 157 5.51 -0.28 23.59
N GLN A 158 6.43 0.15 24.49
CA GLN A 158 6.20 0.08 25.93
C GLN A 158 5.08 1.03 26.37
N ARG A 159 5.12 2.29 25.93
CA ARG A 159 4.10 3.30 26.28
C ARG A 159 2.69 2.86 25.88
N TRP A 160 2.53 2.24 24.72
CA TRP A 160 1.24 1.72 24.28
C TRP A 160 0.80 0.50 25.11
N ARG A 161 1.70 -0.43 25.43
CA ARG A 161 1.37 -1.54 26.33
C ARG A 161 0.86 -1.02 27.67
N ASP A 162 1.55 -0.03 28.24
CA ASP A 162 1.14 0.56 29.52
C ASP A 162 -0.21 1.27 29.41
N ALA A 163 -0.45 2.02 28.35
CA ALA A 163 -1.70 2.73 28.11
C ALA A 163 -2.89 1.78 27.88
N LEU A 164 -2.67 0.64 27.24
CA LEU A 164 -3.71 -0.35 26.93
C LEU A 164 -3.90 -1.40 28.03
N THR A 165 -2.97 -1.51 28.99
CA THR A 165 -3.06 -2.47 30.09
C THR A 165 -4.31 -2.21 30.95
N GLY A 166 -5.09 -3.24 31.22
CA GLY A 166 -6.32 -3.16 32.02
C GLY A 166 -7.52 -2.54 31.29
N ARG A 167 -7.35 -2.12 30.04
CA ARG A 167 -8.48 -1.64 29.23
C ARG A 167 -9.38 -2.79 28.81
N GLN A 168 -10.62 -2.47 28.56
CA GLN A 168 -11.61 -3.41 28.06
C GLN A 168 -12.30 -2.79 26.84
N ALA A 169 -12.43 -3.57 25.78
CA ALA A 169 -13.20 -3.24 24.59
C ALA A 169 -13.76 -4.51 23.96
N ILE A 170 -14.82 -4.35 23.18
CA ILE A 170 -15.28 -5.44 22.32
C ILE A 170 -14.25 -5.59 21.19
N PRO A 171 -13.64 -6.78 21.00
CA PRO A 171 -12.64 -6.98 19.99
C PRO A 171 -13.16 -6.60 18.57
N LEU A 172 -12.33 -5.90 17.82
CA LEU A 172 -12.60 -5.61 16.41
C LEU A 172 -12.24 -6.83 15.57
N ARG A 173 -13.14 -7.21 14.68
CA ARG A 173 -12.82 -8.16 13.60
C ARG A 173 -12.06 -7.43 12.51
N VAL A 174 -10.82 -7.84 12.27
CA VAL A 174 -9.93 -7.20 11.29
C VAL A 174 -9.43 -8.24 10.30
N VAL A 175 -9.54 -7.94 9.02
CA VAL A 175 -8.89 -8.71 7.95
C VAL A 175 -7.78 -7.88 7.34
N GLU A 176 -6.56 -8.40 7.33
CA GLU A 176 -5.43 -7.78 6.65
C GLU A 176 -5.22 -8.42 5.27
N PHE A 177 -5.22 -7.60 4.24
CA PHE A 177 -4.94 -7.97 2.86
C PHE A 177 -3.43 -7.99 2.62
N ALA A 178 -2.94 -9.09 2.03
CA ALA A 178 -1.52 -9.30 1.76
C ALA A 178 -0.65 -9.15 3.03
N CYS A 179 -1.02 -9.84 4.09
CA CYS A 179 -0.38 -9.76 5.41
C CYS A 179 1.11 -10.20 5.42
N GLY A 180 1.60 -10.72 4.31
CA GLY A 180 2.97 -11.21 4.20
C GLY A 180 3.31 -12.27 5.26
N SER A 181 4.47 -12.13 5.88
CA SER A 181 4.91 -12.96 7.01
C SER A 181 4.48 -12.40 8.37
N ALA A 182 3.38 -11.65 8.42
CA ALA A 182 2.80 -11.00 9.61
C ALA A 182 3.70 -9.89 10.19
N ASN A 183 4.25 -9.02 9.34
CA ASN A 183 5.13 -7.95 9.81
C ASN A 183 4.35 -6.88 10.58
N ASP A 184 3.21 -6.40 10.06
CA ASP A 184 2.40 -5.41 10.78
C ASP A 184 1.69 -6.03 12.00
N TYR A 185 1.21 -7.27 11.90
CA TYR A 185 0.62 -7.99 13.04
C TYR A 185 1.59 -8.16 14.21
N ARG A 186 2.87 -8.40 13.95
CA ARG A 186 3.90 -8.44 14.99
C ARG A 186 3.83 -7.22 15.89
N TYR A 187 3.68 -6.03 15.30
CA TYR A 187 3.62 -4.79 16.07
C TYR A 187 2.26 -4.55 16.73
N PHE A 188 1.18 -5.13 16.22
CA PHE A 188 -0.06 -5.20 17.01
C PHE A 188 0.15 -5.98 18.31
N VAL A 189 0.93 -7.07 18.26
CA VAL A 189 1.29 -7.84 19.48
C VAL A 189 2.24 -7.03 20.37
N GLU A 190 3.32 -6.51 19.83
CA GLU A 190 4.33 -5.77 20.59
C GLU A 190 3.79 -4.51 21.27
N TYR A 191 2.80 -3.86 20.67
CA TYR A 191 2.11 -2.68 21.19
C TYR A 191 0.89 -3.02 22.11
N GLY A 192 0.58 -4.29 22.33
CA GLY A 192 -0.56 -4.72 23.11
C GLY A 192 -1.92 -4.57 22.43
N LEU A 193 -1.95 -4.14 21.16
CA LEU A 193 -3.19 -3.95 20.42
C LEU A 193 -3.84 -5.28 20.00
N ALA A 194 -3.04 -6.31 19.71
CA ALA A 194 -3.56 -7.61 19.24
C ALA A 194 -4.60 -8.22 20.17
N HIS A 195 -4.53 -7.95 21.48
CA HIS A 195 -5.51 -8.41 22.46
C HIS A 195 -6.95 -7.93 22.18
N PHE A 196 -7.08 -6.81 21.48
CA PHE A 196 -8.37 -6.21 21.13
C PHE A 196 -8.80 -6.51 19.68
N LEU A 197 -8.13 -7.47 19.02
CA LEU A 197 -8.40 -7.81 17.62
C LEU A 197 -8.78 -9.29 17.48
N ASP A 198 -9.90 -9.54 16.81
CA ASP A 198 -10.20 -10.83 16.18
C ASP A 198 -9.63 -10.74 14.75
N TYR A 199 -8.34 -11.07 14.64
CA TYR A 199 -7.54 -10.80 13.44
C TYR A 199 -7.45 -12.01 12.53
N THR A 200 -7.57 -11.75 11.22
CA THR A 200 -7.28 -12.71 10.16
C THR A 200 -6.34 -12.09 9.13
N GLY A 201 -5.20 -12.69 8.90
CA GLY A 201 -4.26 -12.31 7.84
C GLY A 201 -4.45 -13.17 6.58
N ILE A 202 -4.58 -12.51 5.43
CA ILE A 202 -4.72 -13.18 4.12
C ILE A 202 -3.50 -12.85 3.25
N ASP A 203 -2.86 -13.87 2.72
CA ASP A 203 -1.79 -13.70 1.72
C ASP A 203 -1.89 -14.77 0.65
N LEU A 204 -1.48 -14.43 -0.58
CA LEU A 204 -1.49 -15.35 -1.71
C LEU A 204 -0.32 -16.36 -1.65
N SER A 205 0.75 -16.00 -0.93
CA SER A 205 1.97 -16.80 -0.79
C SER A 205 1.85 -17.82 0.34
N GLU A 206 1.85 -19.09 0.00
CA GLU A 206 1.88 -20.19 0.98
C GLU A 206 3.09 -20.09 1.93
N LYS A 207 4.26 -19.64 1.41
CA LYS A 207 5.48 -19.41 2.21
C LYS A 207 5.28 -18.34 3.25
N ASN A 208 4.67 -17.20 2.87
CA ASN A 208 4.40 -16.11 3.80
C ASN A 208 3.46 -16.56 4.91
N VAL A 209 2.35 -17.21 4.54
CA VAL A 209 1.37 -17.74 5.51
C VAL A 209 2.01 -18.77 6.44
N ALA A 210 2.86 -19.68 5.92
CA ALA A 210 3.57 -20.64 6.75
C ALA A 210 4.54 -19.95 7.73
N ASN A 211 5.21 -18.87 7.32
CA ASN A 211 6.06 -18.06 8.19
C ASN A 211 5.24 -17.35 9.27
N ALA A 212 4.12 -16.73 8.89
CA ALA A 212 3.22 -16.05 9.82
C ALA A 212 2.69 -17.03 10.91
N LYS A 213 2.22 -18.20 10.50
CA LYS A 213 1.75 -19.25 11.42
C LYS A 213 2.84 -19.77 12.37
N ARG A 214 4.09 -19.86 11.92
CA ARG A 214 5.20 -20.25 12.82
C ARG A 214 5.48 -19.18 13.87
N ARG A 215 5.34 -17.90 13.51
CA ARG A 215 5.56 -16.79 14.44
C ARG A 215 4.42 -16.59 15.42
N PHE A 216 3.19 -16.83 14.96
CA PHE A 216 1.95 -16.59 15.69
C PHE A 216 0.98 -17.78 15.47
N PRO A 217 1.23 -18.93 16.13
CA PRO A 217 0.49 -20.17 15.89
C PRO A 217 -1.00 -20.08 16.24
N ASP A 218 -1.36 -19.22 17.18
CA ASP A 218 -2.73 -19.05 17.69
C ASP A 218 -3.53 -17.99 16.89
N THR A 219 -2.93 -17.41 15.85
CA THR A 219 -3.56 -16.36 15.02
C THR A 219 -3.98 -16.94 13.68
N ASP A 220 -5.12 -16.48 13.18
CA ASP A 220 -5.67 -16.96 11.92
C ASP A 220 -4.96 -16.33 10.71
N PHE A 221 -4.11 -17.12 10.06
CA PHE A 221 -3.48 -16.77 8.79
C PHE A 221 -3.91 -17.75 7.70
N ARG A 222 -4.34 -17.25 6.54
CA ARG A 222 -4.88 -18.08 5.46
C ARG A 222 -4.23 -17.76 4.13
N VAL A 223 -3.96 -18.81 3.36
CA VAL A 223 -3.65 -18.67 1.94
C VAL A 223 -4.94 -18.33 1.20
N GLY A 224 -4.98 -17.17 0.55
CA GLY A 224 -6.16 -16.72 -0.15
C GLY A 224 -5.91 -15.53 -1.07
N SER A 225 -6.87 -15.31 -1.97
CA SER A 225 -6.83 -14.17 -2.88
C SER A 225 -7.72 -13.04 -2.37
N ILE A 226 -7.15 -11.85 -2.22
CA ILE A 226 -7.90 -10.63 -1.88
C ILE A 226 -8.91 -10.22 -2.97
N LEU A 227 -8.78 -10.79 -4.16
CA LEU A 227 -9.72 -10.56 -5.27
C LEU A 227 -11.05 -11.31 -5.06
N SER A 228 -11.07 -12.33 -4.18
CA SER A 228 -12.23 -13.20 -3.97
C SER A 228 -12.16 -13.91 -2.62
N LEU A 229 -12.63 -13.25 -1.58
CA LEU A 229 -12.68 -13.82 -0.24
C LEU A 229 -14.06 -14.44 0.07
N PRO A 230 -14.10 -15.57 0.82
CA PRO A 230 -15.34 -16.25 1.16
C PRO A 230 -16.15 -15.56 2.28
N GLU A 231 -15.58 -14.57 2.95
CA GLU A 231 -16.19 -13.84 4.04
C GLU A 231 -17.57 -13.29 3.65
N LYS A 232 -18.52 -13.39 4.56
CA LYS A 232 -19.88 -12.87 4.36
C LYS A 232 -19.86 -11.35 4.29
N ARG A 233 -20.87 -10.79 3.62
CA ARG A 233 -21.06 -9.34 3.57
C ARG A 233 -21.13 -8.75 4.99
N ARG A 234 -20.39 -7.65 5.23
CA ARG A 234 -20.37 -6.92 6.52
C ARG A 234 -20.04 -7.81 7.72
N SER A 235 -19.17 -8.81 7.53
CA SER A 235 -18.80 -9.74 8.59
C SER A 235 -17.59 -9.32 9.41
N VAL A 236 -16.80 -8.35 8.93
CA VAL A 236 -15.63 -7.82 9.63
C VAL A 236 -15.79 -6.33 9.92
N ASP A 237 -15.12 -5.80 10.94
CA ASP A 237 -15.17 -4.37 11.26
C ASP A 237 -14.35 -3.56 10.28
N TYR A 238 -13.08 -3.94 10.12
CA TYR A 238 -12.14 -3.27 9.25
C TYR A 238 -11.44 -4.23 8.32
N VAL A 239 -11.19 -3.78 7.10
CA VAL A 239 -10.19 -4.35 6.20
C VAL A 239 -9.02 -3.39 6.15
N ILE A 240 -7.82 -3.92 6.37
CA ILE A 240 -6.57 -3.15 6.30
C ILE A 240 -5.65 -3.76 5.26
N GLY A 241 -4.70 -2.97 4.74
CA GLY A 241 -3.68 -3.47 3.84
C GLY A 241 -2.60 -2.43 3.58
N TYR A 242 -1.38 -2.90 3.40
CA TYR A 242 -0.19 -2.07 3.21
C TYR A 242 0.52 -2.49 1.94
N ASP A 243 0.90 -1.50 1.10
CA ASP A 243 1.76 -1.70 -0.08
C ASP A 243 1.29 -2.85 -0.99
N ILE A 244 0.02 -2.90 -1.34
CA ILE A 244 -0.53 -4.00 -2.15
C ILE A 244 -1.35 -3.54 -3.37
N LEU A 245 -2.19 -2.51 -3.22
CA LEU A 245 -3.17 -2.19 -4.27
C LEU A 245 -2.52 -1.63 -5.53
N GLU A 246 -1.42 -0.90 -5.42
CA GLU A 246 -0.62 -0.40 -6.55
C GLU A 246 0.12 -1.51 -7.30
N HIS A 247 0.22 -2.70 -6.73
CA HIS A 247 0.89 -3.86 -7.34
C HIS A 247 -0.04 -4.78 -8.12
N LEU A 248 -1.33 -4.48 -8.13
CA LEU A 248 -2.36 -5.16 -8.93
C LEU A 248 -2.56 -4.45 -10.27
N SER A 249 -3.15 -5.14 -11.25
CA SER A 249 -3.77 -4.42 -12.37
C SER A 249 -4.84 -3.44 -11.86
N LEU A 250 -5.17 -2.40 -12.60
CA LEU A 250 -6.24 -1.49 -12.17
C LEU A 250 -7.56 -2.24 -11.96
N GLN A 251 -7.87 -3.22 -12.81
CA GLN A 251 -9.05 -4.07 -12.65
C GLN A 251 -8.96 -4.93 -11.38
N GLY A 252 -7.78 -5.50 -11.09
CA GLY A 252 -7.50 -6.25 -9.86
C GLY A 252 -7.66 -5.37 -8.62
N MET A 253 -7.08 -4.16 -8.63
CA MET A 253 -7.20 -3.18 -7.56
C MET A 253 -8.68 -2.88 -7.23
N PHE A 254 -9.49 -2.53 -8.24
CA PHE A 254 -10.91 -2.26 -8.01
C PHE A 254 -11.68 -3.51 -7.58
N THR A 255 -11.25 -4.70 -7.98
CA THR A 255 -11.87 -5.96 -7.52
C THR A 255 -11.53 -6.22 -6.05
N ALA A 256 -10.28 -6.00 -5.64
CA ALA A 256 -9.87 -6.08 -4.24
C ALA A 256 -10.61 -5.05 -3.36
N LEU A 257 -10.73 -3.80 -3.82
CA LEU A 257 -11.51 -2.77 -3.13
C LEU A 257 -12.99 -3.18 -2.97
N LYS A 258 -13.64 -3.69 -4.03
CA LYS A 258 -15.01 -4.22 -3.93
C LYS A 258 -15.13 -5.39 -2.97
N THR A 259 -14.12 -6.24 -2.89
CA THR A 259 -14.08 -7.34 -1.92
C THR A 259 -13.99 -6.78 -0.50
N ALA A 260 -13.11 -5.80 -0.26
CA ALA A 260 -12.97 -5.12 1.02
C ALA A 260 -14.28 -4.43 1.44
N GLU A 261 -14.89 -3.64 0.54
CA GLU A 261 -16.19 -2.96 0.76
C GLU A 261 -17.31 -3.94 1.10
N ARG A 262 -17.33 -5.08 0.44
CA ARG A 262 -18.36 -6.12 0.66
C ARG A 262 -18.29 -6.70 2.07
N ILE A 263 -17.08 -6.96 2.57
CA ILE A 263 -16.90 -7.66 3.84
C ILE A 263 -16.82 -6.71 5.04
N ALA A 264 -16.32 -5.47 4.87
CA ALA A 264 -16.20 -4.48 5.93
C ALA A 264 -17.56 -3.90 6.33
N ARG A 265 -17.79 -3.73 7.63
CA ARG A 265 -19.00 -3.08 8.17
C ARG A 265 -18.74 -1.69 8.75
N ARG A 266 -17.52 -1.34 9.12
CA ARG A 266 -17.14 -0.04 9.71
C ARG A 266 -16.23 0.77 8.81
N GLY A 267 -15.14 0.18 8.28
CA GLY A 267 -14.22 0.95 7.48
C GLY A 267 -13.10 0.15 6.83
N LEU A 268 -12.29 0.89 6.08
CA LEU A 268 -11.09 0.43 5.41
C LEU A 268 -9.90 1.27 5.84
N TYR A 269 -8.73 0.65 5.90
CA TYR A 269 -7.45 1.31 5.96
C TYR A 269 -6.52 0.74 4.88
N PHE A 270 -5.98 1.60 4.00
CA PHE A 270 -4.98 1.20 3.02
C PHE A 270 -3.82 2.19 2.97
N ALA A 271 -2.60 1.65 2.92
CA ALA A 271 -1.38 2.41 2.73
C ALA A 271 -0.86 2.23 1.30
N PHE A 272 -0.44 3.33 0.67
CA PHE A 272 0.09 3.37 -0.68
C PHE A 272 1.44 4.05 -0.70
N PHE A 273 2.36 3.54 -1.50
CA PHE A 273 3.67 4.16 -1.73
C PHE A 273 3.80 4.83 -3.10
N ARG A 274 2.78 4.69 -3.95
CA ARG A 274 2.77 5.29 -5.30
C ARG A 274 1.44 5.93 -5.66
N MET A 275 1.13 7.00 -4.95
CA MET A 275 -0.03 7.83 -5.24
C MET A 275 0.41 9.28 -5.47
N ASP A 276 -0.24 10.02 -6.39
CA ASP A 276 0.14 11.39 -6.71
C ASP A 276 -1.07 12.18 -7.26
N GLU A 277 -0.93 13.49 -7.38
CA GLU A 277 -1.90 14.40 -7.99
C GLU A 277 -1.84 14.31 -9.53
N VAL A 278 -2.16 13.13 -10.05
CA VAL A 278 -2.28 12.88 -11.50
C VAL A 278 -3.76 12.74 -11.90
N PRO A 279 -4.14 13.14 -13.12
CA PRO A 279 -5.57 13.18 -13.51
C PRO A 279 -6.23 11.80 -13.57
N GLU A 280 -5.50 10.75 -13.88
CA GLU A 280 -5.97 9.37 -13.99
C GLU A 280 -4.95 8.41 -13.36
N HIS A 281 -5.43 7.20 -12.97
CA HIS A 281 -4.50 6.13 -12.61
C HIS A 281 -3.63 5.74 -13.81
N GLU A 282 -2.33 5.62 -13.59
CA GLU A 282 -1.38 5.17 -14.61
C GLU A 282 -0.98 3.72 -14.33
N GLU A 283 -1.27 2.83 -15.28
CA GLU A 283 -0.94 1.42 -15.14
C GLU A 283 0.47 1.14 -15.68
N HIS A 284 1.34 0.63 -14.80
CA HIS A 284 2.74 0.33 -15.09
C HIS A 284 3.06 -1.16 -14.86
N PRO A 285 2.81 -2.04 -15.85
CA PRO A 285 3.17 -3.45 -15.75
C PRO A 285 4.67 -3.67 -15.55
N ARG A 286 5.04 -4.54 -14.62
CA ARG A 286 6.41 -4.95 -14.29
C ARG A 286 6.50 -6.47 -14.27
N GLY A 287 6.63 -7.10 -15.46
CA GLY A 287 6.66 -8.56 -15.57
C GLY A 287 5.36 -9.19 -15.07
N SER A 288 5.39 -9.81 -13.90
CA SER A 288 4.26 -10.52 -13.31
C SER A 288 3.43 -9.70 -12.29
N TYR A 289 3.82 -8.46 -12.01
CA TYR A 289 3.09 -7.54 -11.12
C TYR A 289 3.00 -6.15 -11.75
N HIS A 290 2.35 -5.22 -11.08
CA HIS A 290 2.25 -3.83 -11.51
C HIS A 290 2.99 -2.92 -10.51
N TYR A 291 3.35 -1.74 -10.96
CA TYR A 291 3.87 -0.68 -10.09
C TYR A 291 3.23 0.64 -10.49
N ASN A 292 1.92 0.68 -10.28
CA ASN A 292 1.05 1.75 -10.76
C ASN A 292 1.29 3.06 -10.04
N LEU A 293 1.06 4.18 -10.75
CA LEU A 293 0.90 5.48 -10.12
C LEU A 293 -0.60 5.76 -9.98
N LEU A 294 -1.07 5.81 -8.74
CA LEU A 294 -2.48 5.99 -8.45
C LEU A 294 -2.84 7.47 -8.32
N SER A 295 -3.95 7.86 -8.92
CA SER A 295 -4.49 9.21 -8.81
C SER A 295 -5.20 9.39 -7.46
N VAL A 296 -4.79 10.42 -6.71
CA VAL A 296 -5.43 10.83 -5.45
C VAL A 296 -6.90 11.20 -5.68
N ASP A 297 -7.18 12.00 -6.71
CA ASP A 297 -8.53 12.48 -7.01
C ASP A 297 -9.46 11.34 -7.41
N ARG A 298 -8.99 10.43 -8.26
CA ARG A 298 -9.80 9.26 -8.66
C ARG A 298 -10.07 8.31 -7.50
N MET A 299 -9.09 8.10 -6.62
CA MET A 299 -9.29 7.30 -5.43
C MET A 299 -10.28 7.98 -4.47
N ARG A 300 -10.15 9.29 -4.26
CA ARG A 300 -11.09 10.07 -3.44
C ARG A 300 -12.50 9.99 -4.02
N GLU A 301 -12.68 10.26 -5.30
CA GLU A 301 -13.97 10.18 -5.99
C GLU A 301 -14.60 8.78 -5.87
N TYR A 302 -13.78 7.74 -5.97
CA TYR A 302 -14.25 6.35 -5.81
C TYR A 302 -14.77 6.10 -4.40
N MET A 303 -14.04 6.56 -3.37
CA MET A 303 -14.35 6.32 -1.96
C MET A 303 -15.50 7.21 -1.45
N ASP A 304 -15.56 8.49 -1.85
CA ASP A 304 -16.62 9.43 -1.42
C ASP A 304 -18.01 8.98 -1.84
N LYS A 305 -18.12 8.24 -2.94
CA LYS A 305 -19.40 7.62 -3.37
C LYS A 305 -19.85 6.48 -2.46
N ARG A 306 -18.98 5.94 -1.62
CA ARG A 306 -19.17 4.68 -0.87
C ARG A 306 -19.10 4.83 0.64
N TYR A 307 -18.40 5.84 1.10
CA TYR A 307 -18.17 6.09 2.52
C TYR A 307 -18.59 7.51 2.91
N THR A 308 -19.01 7.68 4.16
CA THR A 308 -19.43 8.98 4.67
C THR A 308 -18.25 9.83 5.13
N LYS A 309 -17.15 9.19 5.50
CA LYS A 309 -15.92 9.84 5.94
C LYS A 309 -14.73 9.22 5.19
N VAL A 310 -14.03 10.03 4.41
CA VAL A 310 -12.85 9.63 3.66
C VAL A 310 -11.71 10.59 3.95
N GLN A 311 -10.57 10.02 4.35
CA GLN A 311 -9.32 10.75 4.56
C GLN A 311 -8.25 10.14 3.68
N LEU A 312 -7.62 10.96 2.85
CA LEU A 312 -6.41 10.65 2.11
C LEU A 312 -5.30 11.53 2.66
N ILE A 313 -4.40 10.93 3.43
CA ILE A 313 -3.34 11.61 4.16
C ILE A 313 -2.05 11.46 3.36
N HIS A 314 -1.53 12.55 2.81
CA HIS A 314 -0.20 12.59 2.21
C HIS A 314 0.84 12.62 3.33
N ILE A 315 1.64 11.58 3.45
CA ILE A 315 2.54 11.37 4.60
C ILE A 315 3.55 12.51 4.75
N ALA A 316 4.24 12.88 3.67
CA ALA A 316 5.25 13.94 3.73
C ALA A 316 4.64 15.31 4.11
N ARG A 317 3.47 15.67 3.54
CA ARG A 317 2.79 16.93 3.90
C ARG A 317 2.29 16.93 5.33
N MET A 318 1.74 15.81 5.80
CA MET A 318 1.32 15.70 7.21
C MET A 318 2.49 15.98 8.17
N PHE A 319 3.67 15.41 7.88
CA PHE A 319 4.83 15.67 8.71
C PHE A 319 5.34 17.11 8.60
N GLU A 320 5.30 17.71 7.41
CA GLU A 320 5.69 19.10 7.20
C GLU A 320 4.71 20.06 7.91
N ASP A 321 3.42 19.86 7.75
CA ASP A 321 2.38 20.77 8.23
C ASP A 321 2.10 20.64 9.73
N GLU A 322 2.15 19.42 10.29
CA GLU A 322 1.73 19.14 11.67
C GLU A 322 2.90 18.98 12.64
N TYR A 323 4.10 18.62 12.13
CA TYR A 323 5.26 18.30 12.97
C TYR A 323 6.52 19.11 12.62
N ASP A 324 6.43 20.09 11.70
CA ASP A 324 7.57 20.89 11.19
C ASP A 324 8.75 20.04 10.73
N TYR A 325 8.45 18.87 10.18
CA TYR A 325 9.43 17.87 9.76
C TYR A 325 9.44 17.71 8.24
N ARG A 326 10.58 18.04 7.60
CA ARG A 326 10.77 17.86 6.17
C ARG A 326 11.37 16.49 5.88
N TRP A 327 10.51 15.63 5.41
CA TRP A 327 10.90 14.29 5.02
C TRP A 327 11.90 14.29 3.86
N SER A 328 13.12 13.77 4.09
CA SER A 328 14.20 13.79 3.10
C SER A 328 14.20 12.58 2.13
N TYR A 329 13.22 11.68 2.24
CA TYR A 329 13.14 10.47 1.43
C TYR A 329 12.35 10.68 0.17
N ASP A 330 12.96 10.43 -1.02
CA ASP A 330 12.25 10.39 -2.30
C ASP A 330 11.14 9.34 -2.33
N TYR A 331 11.29 8.26 -1.56
CA TYR A 331 10.33 7.17 -1.48
C TYR A 331 8.99 7.61 -0.89
N ASN A 332 8.98 8.50 0.08
CA ASN A 332 7.76 8.93 0.79
C ASN A 332 7.06 10.13 0.16
N ARG A 333 7.59 10.72 -0.91
CA ARG A 333 6.92 11.83 -1.63
C ARG A 333 5.57 11.43 -2.23
N ARG A 334 5.33 10.14 -2.41
CA ARG A 334 4.12 9.55 -2.99
C ARG A 334 3.42 8.60 -2.04
N ALA A 335 3.78 8.65 -0.75
CA ALA A 335 3.17 7.83 0.27
C ALA A 335 1.88 8.47 0.79
N TYR A 336 0.79 7.69 0.77
CA TYR A 336 -0.51 8.10 1.26
C TYR A 336 -1.13 7.02 2.15
N SER A 337 -1.90 7.45 3.14
CA SER A 337 -2.82 6.59 3.89
C SER A 337 -4.26 6.95 3.54
N LEU A 338 -5.06 5.94 3.25
CA LEU A 338 -6.50 6.02 3.04
C LEU A 338 -7.22 5.47 4.26
N ILE A 339 -8.08 6.28 4.86
CA ILE A 339 -9.06 5.86 5.87
C ILE A 339 -10.44 6.14 5.29
N ALA A 340 -11.28 5.13 5.19
CA ALA A 340 -12.65 5.26 4.71
C ALA A 340 -13.61 4.62 5.72
N GLU A 341 -14.51 5.39 6.30
CA GLU A 341 -15.41 4.95 7.37
C GLU A 341 -16.86 5.28 7.09
N GLY A 342 -17.77 4.54 7.73
CA GLY A 342 -19.21 4.73 7.57
C GLY A 342 -19.68 4.34 6.16
N PRO A 343 -19.64 3.05 5.78
CA PRO A 343 -20.09 2.61 4.46
C PRO A 343 -21.57 2.94 4.26
N ARG A 344 -21.88 3.51 3.07
CA ARG A 344 -23.23 3.93 2.63
C ARG A 344 -24.14 2.75 2.28
#